data_3978ad7c54e9c31972fe6a1a04dd49d7
#
_entry.id   3978ad7c54e9c31972fe6a1a04dd49d7
#
_cell.length_a   1.000
_cell.length_b   1.000
_cell.length_c   1.000
_cell.angle_alpha   90.00
_cell.angle_beta   90.00
_cell.angle_gamma   90.00
#
_symmetry.space_group_name_H-M   'P 1'
#
loop_
_entity.id
_entity.type
_entity.pdbx_description
1 polymer ?
#
loop_
_entity_poly.entity_id
_entity_poly.type
_entity_poly.pdbx_seq_one_letter_code
_entity_poly.pdbx_strand_id
1 'polypeptide(L)'
;MEEKVLNAIQDEYPEDFAWCYGCGRMNEHGHHFRTGWDGEKTITIYKPEKEHMALPGFVYGGVIGSLVDCHGTGSAALYLHRKNGKEPGEGAEPPRFVTASLHVDFLKPTPHGTELKAIGIVHEIHPKKYRVETEVFSGEALCARGEVIAVVMPDTFLEK
;
A
#
# COMPACT_ATOMS: atom_id res chain seq x y z
N MET A 1 6.32 -20.16 8.16
CA MET A 1 6.33 -19.63 6.78
C MET A 1 5.86 -18.19 6.78
N GLU A 2 6.56 -17.33 6.07
CA GLU A 2 6.10 -15.96 5.89
C GLU A 2 4.90 -15.96 4.94
N GLU A 3 3.86 -15.22 5.29
CA GLU A 3 2.71 -15.01 4.41
C GLU A 3 3.10 -14.08 3.27
N LYS A 4 2.55 -14.33 2.09
CA LYS A 4 2.78 -13.50 0.90
C LYS A 4 1.47 -13.14 0.24
N VAL A 5 1.40 -11.91 -0.25
CA VAL A 5 0.33 -11.48 -1.13
C VAL A 5 0.59 -12.08 -2.52
N LEU A 6 -0.27 -12.97 -2.98
CA LEU A 6 -0.04 -13.74 -4.21
C LEU A 6 -0.18 -12.89 -5.48
N ASN A 7 -1.27 -12.14 -5.58
CA ASN A 7 -1.58 -11.35 -6.77
C ASN A 7 -1.63 -9.88 -6.40
N ALA A 8 -0.47 -9.24 -6.39
CA ALA A 8 -0.36 -7.84 -6.05
C ALA A 8 -0.56 -6.95 -7.28
N ILE A 9 -1.27 -5.85 -7.07
CA ILE A 9 -1.53 -4.88 -8.15
C ILE A 9 -0.24 -4.23 -8.66
N GLN A 10 0.74 -4.03 -7.79
CA GLN A 10 2.02 -3.42 -8.13
C GLN A 10 2.85 -4.26 -9.10
N ASP A 11 2.64 -5.56 -9.14
CA ASP A 11 3.35 -6.45 -10.05
C ASP A 11 2.99 -6.18 -11.52
N GLU A 12 1.86 -5.55 -11.77
CA GLU A 12 1.34 -5.28 -13.11
C GLU A 12 1.48 -3.83 -13.57
N TYR A 13 2.04 -2.96 -12.74
CA TYR A 13 2.32 -1.60 -13.19
C TYR A 13 3.38 -1.63 -14.31
N PRO A 14 3.18 -0.85 -15.40
CA PRO A 14 4.24 -0.67 -16.41
C PRO A 14 5.54 -0.22 -15.76
N GLU A 15 6.66 -0.58 -16.34
CA GLU A 15 7.99 -0.25 -15.79
C GLU A 15 8.14 1.24 -15.48
N ASP A 16 7.65 2.12 -16.35
CA ASP A 16 7.73 3.58 -16.13
C ASP A 16 6.99 4.06 -14.88
N PHE A 17 6.03 3.27 -14.37
CA PHE A 17 5.25 3.59 -13.19
C PHE A 17 5.60 2.74 -11.98
N ALA A 18 6.70 2.00 -12.06
CA ALA A 18 7.09 1.02 -11.04
C ALA A 18 8.39 1.40 -10.31
N TRP A 19 8.64 2.71 -10.13
CA TRP A 19 9.85 3.23 -9.47
C TRP A 19 9.60 3.83 -8.09
N CYS A 20 8.39 3.75 -7.57
CA CYS A 20 8.08 4.27 -6.25
C CYS A 20 9.01 3.66 -5.19
N TYR A 21 9.58 4.50 -4.32
CA TYR A 21 10.45 4.01 -3.24
C TYR A 21 9.72 3.03 -2.30
N GLY A 22 8.42 3.21 -2.10
CA GLY A 22 7.64 2.30 -1.26
C GLY A 22 7.25 1.00 -2.00
N CYS A 23 6.69 1.09 -3.19
CA CYS A 23 6.06 -0.06 -3.83
C CYS A 23 6.58 -0.39 -5.25
N GLY A 24 7.56 0.34 -5.76
CA GLY A 24 8.06 0.13 -7.11
C GLY A 24 9.01 -1.06 -7.20
N ARG A 25 8.64 -2.08 -8.00
CA ARG A 25 9.51 -3.25 -8.20
C ARG A 25 10.83 -2.92 -8.90
N MET A 26 10.87 -1.82 -9.64
CA MET A 26 12.08 -1.38 -10.36
C MET A 26 13.07 -0.63 -9.46
N ASN A 27 12.65 -0.17 -8.29
CA ASN A 27 13.52 0.51 -7.35
C ASN A 27 14.19 -0.51 -6.43
N GLU A 28 15.46 -0.83 -6.70
CA GLU A 28 16.21 -1.84 -5.94
C GLU A 28 16.31 -1.53 -4.44
N HIS A 29 16.28 -0.27 -4.06
CA HIS A 29 16.43 0.16 -2.67
C HIS A 29 15.09 0.38 -1.96
N GLY A 30 13.99 0.15 -2.65
CA GLY A 30 12.65 0.38 -2.12
C GLY A 30 12.16 -0.73 -1.21
N HIS A 31 11.02 -0.49 -0.58
CA HIS A 31 10.40 -1.47 0.30
C HIS A 31 9.73 -2.61 -0.45
N HIS A 32 9.32 -2.39 -1.68
CA HIS A 32 8.58 -3.35 -2.51
C HIS A 32 7.28 -3.80 -1.87
N PHE A 33 6.51 -2.85 -1.33
CA PHE A 33 5.18 -3.13 -0.82
C PHE A 33 4.31 -3.71 -1.92
N ARG A 34 3.59 -4.79 -1.59
CA ARG A 34 2.72 -5.49 -2.53
C ARG A 34 1.34 -5.63 -1.92
N THR A 35 0.32 -5.14 -2.62
CA THR A 35 -1.05 -5.04 -2.14
C THR A 35 -1.98 -5.88 -3.01
N GLY A 36 -2.76 -6.73 -2.37
CA GLY A 36 -3.73 -7.59 -3.05
C GLY A 36 -5.06 -7.62 -2.29
N TRP A 37 -5.95 -8.47 -2.79
CA TRP A 37 -7.23 -8.70 -2.14
C TRP A 37 -7.14 -9.80 -1.08
N ASP A 38 -7.88 -9.60 -0.01
CA ASP A 38 -8.19 -10.62 1.00
C ASP A 38 -9.71 -10.57 1.20
N GLY A 39 -10.44 -11.31 0.39
CA GLY A 39 -11.89 -11.19 0.30
C GLY A 39 -12.27 -9.83 -0.27
N GLU A 40 -13.02 -9.05 0.49
CA GLU A 40 -13.45 -7.70 0.11
C GLU A 40 -12.56 -6.59 0.69
N LYS A 41 -11.58 -6.97 1.50
CA LYS A 41 -10.60 -6.04 2.03
C LYS A 41 -9.30 -6.16 1.25
N THR A 42 -8.48 -5.13 1.30
CA THR A 42 -7.15 -5.14 0.72
C THR A 42 -6.11 -5.42 1.79
N ILE A 43 -5.02 -6.07 1.40
CA ILE A 43 -3.97 -6.46 2.34
C ILE A 43 -2.58 -6.20 1.76
N THR A 44 -1.69 -5.69 2.61
CA THR A 44 -0.25 -5.64 2.36
C THR A 44 0.45 -6.30 3.55
N ILE A 45 1.38 -7.19 3.26
CA ILE A 45 2.18 -7.86 4.30
C ILE A 45 3.62 -7.43 4.10
N TYR A 46 4.25 -6.93 5.17
CA TYR A 46 5.61 -6.43 5.08
C TYR A 46 6.38 -6.68 6.38
N LYS A 47 7.57 -7.20 6.25
CA LYS A 47 8.48 -7.34 7.40
C LYS A 47 9.57 -6.27 7.30
N PRO A 48 9.60 -5.30 8.24
CA PRO A 48 10.64 -4.27 8.24
C PRO A 48 12.04 -4.89 8.37
N GLU A 49 12.98 -4.33 7.60
CA GLU A 49 14.38 -4.73 7.69
C GLU A 49 15.01 -4.20 8.97
N LYS A 50 16.18 -4.73 9.31
CA LYS A 50 16.90 -4.40 10.55
C LYS A 50 17.10 -2.90 10.74
N GLU A 51 17.43 -2.18 9.69
CA GLU A 51 17.67 -0.73 9.71
C GLU A 51 16.42 0.13 9.81
N HIS A 52 15.24 -0.46 9.61
CA HIS A 52 13.96 0.26 9.69
C HIS A 52 13.51 0.43 11.14
N MET A 53 14.39 0.93 11.98
CA MET A 53 14.09 1.11 13.39
C MET A 53 14.11 2.58 13.80
N ALA A 54 13.33 2.90 14.82
CA ALA A 54 13.40 4.15 15.56
C ALA A 54 14.25 3.90 16.81
N LEU A 55 13.62 3.81 17.97
CA LEU A 55 14.30 3.29 19.16
C LEU A 55 14.53 1.78 19.01
N PRO A 56 15.63 1.23 19.56
CA PRO A 56 15.87 -0.21 19.46
C PRO A 56 14.66 -1.03 19.91
N GLY A 57 14.25 -1.97 19.05
CA GLY A 57 13.09 -2.82 19.28
C GLY A 57 11.77 -2.29 18.69
N PHE A 58 11.78 -1.11 18.09
CA PHE A 58 10.56 -0.50 17.52
C PHE A 58 10.77 -0.04 16.09
N VAL A 59 9.72 -0.20 15.29
CA VAL A 59 9.72 0.19 13.87
C VAL A 59 9.69 1.72 13.75
N TYR A 60 10.49 2.23 12.83
CA TYR A 60 10.48 3.65 12.48
C TYR A 60 9.11 4.06 11.93
N GLY A 61 8.54 5.15 12.50
CA GLY A 61 7.21 5.63 12.11
C GLY A 61 7.08 5.99 10.63
N GLY A 62 8.16 6.46 10.00
CA GLY A 62 8.18 6.75 8.57
C GLY A 62 7.96 5.52 7.68
N VAL A 63 8.41 4.36 8.12
CA VAL A 63 8.15 3.09 7.40
C VAL A 63 6.66 2.75 7.48
N ILE A 64 6.04 2.94 8.64
CA ILE A 64 4.59 2.70 8.82
C ILE A 64 3.80 3.68 7.95
N GLY A 65 4.20 4.95 7.94
CA GLY A 65 3.59 5.95 7.06
C GLY A 65 3.71 5.58 5.59
N SER A 66 4.89 5.11 5.15
CA SER A 66 5.11 4.63 3.78
C SER A 66 4.23 3.43 3.44
N LEU A 67 4.08 2.51 4.39
CA LEU A 67 3.22 1.33 4.23
C LEU A 67 1.76 1.75 4.02
N VAL A 68 1.25 2.66 4.86
CA VAL A 68 -0.11 3.18 4.74
C VAL A 68 -0.30 3.89 3.40
N ASP A 69 0.67 4.69 2.99
CA ASP A 69 0.65 5.44 1.74
C ASP A 69 0.52 4.51 0.52
N CYS A 70 1.45 3.59 0.36
CA CYS A 70 1.44 2.66 -0.79
C CYS A 70 0.29 1.66 -0.72
N HIS A 71 -0.09 1.21 0.48
CA HIS A 71 -1.27 0.38 0.66
C HIS A 71 -2.53 1.12 0.18
N GLY A 72 -2.63 2.40 0.47
CA GLY A 72 -3.75 3.24 0.06
C GLY A 72 -3.88 3.36 -1.45
N THR A 73 -2.81 3.75 -2.13
CA THR A 73 -2.83 3.88 -3.60
C THR A 73 -3.01 2.53 -4.30
N GLY A 74 -2.37 1.49 -3.79
CA GLY A 74 -2.55 0.12 -4.30
C GLY A 74 -3.97 -0.39 -4.13
N SER A 75 -4.58 -0.11 -2.97
CA SER A 75 -5.98 -0.50 -2.69
C SER A 75 -6.96 0.20 -3.61
N ALA A 76 -6.77 1.50 -3.85
CA ALA A 76 -7.60 2.24 -4.80
C ALA A 76 -7.47 1.66 -6.21
N ALA A 77 -6.25 1.32 -6.62
CA ALA A 77 -6.00 0.69 -7.92
C ALA A 77 -6.71 -0.66 -8.04
N LEU A 78 -6.63 -1.50 -7.00
CA LEU A 78 -7.35 -2.78 -6.95
C LEU A 78 -8.85 -2.59 -7.09
N TYR A 79 -9.40 -1.63 -6.36
CA TYR A 79 -10.84 -1.36 -6.38
C TYR A 79 -11.31 -0.94 -7.77
N LEU A 80 -10.66 0.04 -8.38
CA LEU A 80 -11.04 0.51 -9.72
C LEU A 80 -10.81 -0.57 -10.77
N HIS A 81 -9.74 -1.33 -10.66
CA HIS A 81 -9.44 -2.45 -11.56
C HIS A 81 -10.56 -3.49 -11.54
N ARG A 82 -11.01 -3.88 -10.34
CA ARG A 82 -12.12 -4.81 -10.14
C ARG A 82 -13.45 -4.23 -10.67
N LYS A 83 -13.70 -2.94 -10.42
CA LYS A 83 -14.87 -2.24 -10.95
C LYS A 83 -14.90 -2.26 -12.48
N ASN A 84 -13.73 -2.25 -13.12
CA ASN A 84 -13.59 -2.35 -14.57
C ASN A 84 -13.64 -3.81 -15.07
N GLY A 85 -13.96 -4.76 -14.21
CA GLY A 85 -14.08 -6.18 -14.56
C GLY A 85 -12.75 -6.93 -14.66
N LYS A 86 -11.69 -6.42 -14.04
CA LYS A 86 -10.36 -6.99 -14.10
C LYS A 86 -9.82 -7.33 -12.72
N GLU A 87 -8.93 -8.31 -12.67
CA GLU A 87 -8.27 -8.73 -11.42
C GLU A 87 -6.75 -8.77 -11.64
N PRO A 88 -5.95 -8.57 -10.58
CA PRO A 88 -4.50 -8.74 -10.70
C PRO A 88 -4.17 -10.20 -11.06
N GLY A 89 -3.14 -10.39 -11.84
CA GLY A 89 -2.73 -11.69 -12.35
C GLY A 89 -3.23 -12.01 -13.76
N GLU A 90 -4.08 -11.16 -14.34
CA GLU A 90 -4.63 -11.35 -15.68
C GLU A 90 -3.83 -10.64 -16.79
N GLY A 91 -2.78 -9.90 -16.41
CA GLY A 91 -1.92 -9.20 -17.35
C GLY A 91 -2.46 -7.89 -17.92
N ALA A 92 -3.59 -7.42 -17.41
CA ALA A 92 -4.14 -6.13 -17.82
C ALA A 92 -3.46 -5.00 -17.07
N GLU A 93 -3.19 -3.89 -17.75
CA GLU A 93 -2.62 -2.70 -17.13
C GLU A 93 -3.59 -2.11 -16.11
N PRO A 94 -3.20 -2.02 -14.82
CA PRO A 94 -4.07 -1.44 -13.82
C PRO A 94 -4.07 0.09 -13.85
N PRO A 95 -5.10 0.73 -13.28
CA PRO A 95 -5.07 2.18 -13.10
C PRO A 95 -3.95 2.56 -12.12
N ARG A 96 -3.34 3.72 -12.33
CA ARG A 96 -2.30 4.25 -11.43
C ARG A 96 -2.90 5.40 -10.62
N PHE A 97 -2.66 5.36 -9.33
CA PHE A 97 -3.11 6.38 -8.38
C PHE A 97 -1.93 7.14 -7.80
N VAL A 98 -2.19 8.38 -7.40
CA VAL A 98 -1.26 9.17 -6.61
C VAL A 98 -1.94 9.62 -5.31
N THR A 99 -1.16 9.89 -4.29
CA THR A 99 -1.66 10.29 -2.97
C THR A 99 -1.93 11.78 -2.94
N ALA A 100 -3.17 12.15 -2.60
CA ALA A 100 -3.57 13.54 -2.38
C ALA A 100 -3.51 13.92 -0.90
N SER A 101 -3.72 12.96 0.01
CA SER A 101 -3.68 13.18 1.46
C SER A 101 -3.27 11.90 2.15
N LEU A 102 -2.44 12.02 3.17
CA LEU A 102 -1.99 10.91 4.01
C LEU A 102 -2.12 11.32 5.46
N HIS A 103 -2.87 10.54 6.23
CA HIS A 103 -3.01 10.71 7.67
C HIS A 103 -2.70 9.39 8.36
N VAL A 104 -1.90 9.43 9.42
CA VAL A 104 -1.56 8.24 10.22
C VAL A 104 -1.63 8.59 11.70
N ASP A 105 -2.36 7.79 12.45
CA ASP A 105 -2.37 7.84 13.90
C ASP A 105 -1.61 6.62 14.45
N PHE A 106 -0.61 6.88 15.29
CA PHE A 106 0.15 5.83 15.96
C PHE A 106 -0.51 5.53 17.29
N LEU A 107 -1.18 4.37 17.38
CA LEU A 107 -1.99 4.00 18.55
C LEU A 107 -1.15 3.38 19.66
N LYS A 108 -0.08 2.71 19.31
CA LYS A 108 0.91 2.13 20.22
C LYS A 108 2.23 1.87 19.47
N PRO A 109 3.35 1.76 20.20
CA PRO A 109 4.63 1.42 19.57
C PRO A 109 4.52 0.13 18.78
N THR A 110 5.11 0.10 17.58
CA THR A 110 5.12 -1.08 16.73
C THR A 110 6.39 -1.88 16.98
N PRO A 111 6.29 -3.12 17.53
CA PRO A 111 7.48 -3.95 17.75
C PRO A 111 8.19 -4.26 16.45
N HIS A 112 9.51 -4.19 16.47
CA HIS A 112 10.36 -4.60 15.37
C HIS A 112 10.61 -6.10 15.42
N GLY A 113 10.72 -6.74 14.26
CA GLY A 113 11.05 -8.16 14.16
C GLY A 113 9.89 -9.06 13.76
N THR A 114 8.69 -8.51 13.61
CA THR A 114 7.52 -9.26 13.15
C THR A 114 6.99 -8.69 11.85
N GLU A 115 6.20 -9.49 11.14
CA GLU A 115 5.49 -9.01 9.95
C GLU A 115 4.41 -8.01 10.35
N LEU A 116 4.27 -6.96 9.54
CA LEU A 116 3.17 -6.02 9.64
C LEU A 116 2.13 -6.38 8.59
N LYS A 117 0.86 -6.23 8.96
CA LYS A 117 -0.27 -6.39 8.03
C LYS A 117 -1.04 -5.08 7.99
N ALA A 118 -1.12 -4.49 6.81
CA ALA A 118 -2.00 -3.37 6.54
C ALA A 118 -3.27 -3.91 5.89
N ILE A 119 -4.41 -3.64 6.49
CA ILE A 119 -5.70 -4.12 6.02
C ILE A 119 -6.57 -2.91 5.75
N GLY A 120 -7.15 -2.82 4.55
CA GLY A 120 -7.85 -1.63 4.12
C GLY A 120 -9.25 -1.86 3.59
N ILE A 121 -10.05 -0.80 3.67
CA ILE A 121 -11.38 -0.71 3.07
C ILE A 121 -11.39 0.52 2.18
N VAL A 122 -11.84 0.34 0.93
CA VAL A 122 -11.88 1.41 -0.07
C VAL A 122 -13.28 2.00 -0.15
N HIS A 123 -13.37 3.32 -0.13
CA HIS A 123 -14.61 4.07 -0.31
C HIS A 123 -14.48 4.97 -1.55
N GLU A 124 -15.34 4.79 -2.53
CA GLU A 124 -15.38 5.67 -3.69
C GLU A 124 -16.02 7.01 -3.29
N ILE A 125 -15.29 8.12 -3.50
CA ILE A 125 -15.79 9.47 -3.29
C ILE A 125 -16.28 10.05 -4.62
N HIS A 126 -15.54 9.77 -5.68
CA HIS A 126 -15.76 10.21 -7.04
C HIS A 126 -15.13 9.15 -7.96
N PRO A 127 -15.54 8.97 -9.22
CA PRO A 127 -14.93 7.97 -10.09
C PRO A 127 -13.40 8.05 -10.22
N LYS A 128 -12.80 9.19 -9.91
CA LYS A 128 -11.35 9.39 -9.92
C LYS A 128 -10.74 9.67 -8.56
N LYS A 129 -11.51 9.52 -7.47
CA LYS A 129 -11.06 9.85 -6.12
C LYS A 129 -11.61 8.84 -5.10
N TYR A 130 -10.73 8.30 -4.27
CA TYR A 130 -11.06 7.23 -3.32
C TYR A 130 -10.45 7.54 -1.97
N ARG A 131 -11.17 7.16 -0.91
CA ARG A 131 -10.67 7.20 0.45
C ARG A 131 -10.41 5.77 0.89
N VAL A 132 -9.20 5.50 1.36
CA VAL A 132 -8.81 4.18 1.85
C VAL A 132 -8.53 4.28 3.34
N GLU A 133 -9.30 3.55 4.13
CA GLU A 133 -9.09 3.42 5.57
C GLU A 133 -8.23 2.18 5.79
N THR A 134 -7.15 2.33 6.54
CA THR A 134 -6.17 1.27 6.75
C THR A 134 -5.91 1.05 8.23
N GLU A 135 -5.84 -0.20 8.64
CA GLU A 135 -5.38 -0.61 9.96
C GLU A 135 -4.08 -1.39 9.83
N VAL A 136 -3.09 -1.06 10.66
CA VAL A 136 -1.78 -1.72 10.64
C VAL A 136 -1.62 -2.54 11.90
N PHE A 137 -1.43 -3.84 11.71
CA PHE A 137 -1.29 -4.82 12.78
C PHE A 137 0.14 -5.38 12.85
N SER A 138 0.63 -5.57 14.08
CA SER A 138 1.78 -6.42 14.37
C SER A 138 1.25 -7.63 15.14
N GLY A 139 1.18 -8.78 14.48
CA GLY A 139 0.42 -9.91 15.02
C GLY A 139 -1.06 -9.54 15.16
N GLU A 140 -1.62 -9.69 16.35
CA GLU A 140 -3.01 -9.31 16.64
C GLU A 140 -3.14 -7.87 17.18
N ALA A 141 -2.02 -7.20 17.42
CA ALA A 141 -2.01 -5.86 17.99
C ALA A 141 -2.20 -4.79 16.93
N LEU A 142 -3.26 -3.99 17.06
CA LEU A 142 -3.48 -2.83 16.22
C LEU A 142 -2.55 -1.71 16.66
N CYS A 143 -1.57 -1.39 15.83
CA CYS A 143 -0.52 -0.41 16.14
C CYS A 143 -0.74 0.96 15.53
N ALA A 144 -1.38 1.03 14.37
CA ALA A 144 -1.62 2.30 13.69
C ALA A 144 -2.91 2.24 12.87
N ARG A 145 -3.49 3.40 12.64
CA ARG A 145 -4.59 3.60 11.68
C ARG A 145 -4.20 4.70 10.73
N GLY A 146 -4.59 4.53 9.48
CA GLY A 146 -4.30 5.54 8.48
C GLY A 146 -5.47 5.77 7.54
N GLU A 147 -5.42 6.90 6.86
CA GLU A 147 -6.35 7.26 5.82
C GLU A 147 -5.58 7.87 4.67
N VAL A 148 -5.83 7.35 3.47
CA VAL A 148 -5.26 7.89 2.24
C VAL A 148 -6.40 8.38 1.37
N ILE A 149 -6.26 9.60 0.86
CA ILE A 149 -7.07 10.06 -0.27
C ILE A 149 -6.21 9.84 -1.52
N ALA A 150 -6.65 8.93 -2.36
CA ALA A 150 -5.97 8.57 -3.59
C ALA A 150 -6.77 9.08 -4.78
N VAL A 151 -6.07 9.66 -5.74
CA VAL A 151 -6.69 10.15 -6.98
C VAL A 151 -6.04 9.46 -8.17
N VAL A 152 -6.84 9.24 -9.22
CA VAL A 152 -6.29 8.71 -10.48
C VAL A 152 -5.19 9.66 -10.95
N MET A 153 -4.05 9.10 -11.33
CA MET A 153 -2.88 9.88 -11.73
C MET A 153 -3.26 10.87 -12.85
N PRO A 154 -3.10 12.18 -12.62
CA PRO A 154 -3.39 13.17 -13.65
C PRO A 154 -2.43 13.06 -14.84
N ASP A 155 -2.91 13.37 -16.05
CA ASP A 155 -2.07 13.35 -17.25
C ASP A 155 -0.86 14.28 -17.16
N THR A 156 -0.93 15.31 -16.32
CA THR A 156 0.19 16.23 -16.09
C THR A 156 1.43 15.55 -15.51
N PHE A 157 1.27 14.39 -14.86
CA PHE A 157 2.40 13.61 -14.36
C PHE A 157 3.20 12.95 -15.49
N LEU A 158 2.61 12.85 -16.68
CA LEU A 158 3.26 12.30 -17.86
C LEU A 158 3.99 13.36 -18.67
N GLU A 159 3.73 14.63 -18.40
CA GLU A 159 4.40 15.77 -19.02
C GLU A 159 5.70 16.05 -18.28
N LYS A 160 6.84 15.96 -18.98
CA LYS A 160 8.17 16.20 -18.42
C LYS A 160 8.81 17.40 -19.06
#